data_927646f88e717d11a4f8a14716c25b53
#
_entry.id   927646f88e717d11a4f8a14716c25b53
#
_cell.length_a   1.000
_cell.length_b   1.000
_cell.length_c   1.000
_cell.angle_alpha   90.00
_cell.angle_beta   90.00
_cell.angle_gamma   90.00
#
_symmetry.space_group_name_H-M   'P 1'
#
loop_
_entity.id
_entity.type
_entity.pdbx_description
1 polymer ?
#
loop_
_entity_poly.entity_id
_entity_poly.type
_entity_poly.pdbx_seq_one_letter_code
_entity_poly.pdbx_strand_id
1 'polypeptide(L)'
;MYYLTDTQVENGCLRLIPRSHRQRFDLHEHLGTGHDSDTRHTDDHRHPLFSKHSAEIDVSINAGDLVVGDARLLHSAHANQTDERRTVLTLWYLPCYDKTSERVRAGYRERTNTAALEELCAEDRQRIAPLVADYKGDVEPAVWNRVPGALLR
;
A
#
# COMPACT_ATOMS: atom_id res chain seq x y z
N MET A 1 -6.68 6.10 -1.81
CA MET A 1 -6.98 5.50 -3.13
C MET A 1 -8.18 6.23 -3.71
N TYR A 2 -7.99 6.82 -4.88
CA TYR A 2 -9.03 7.47 -5.68
C TYR A 2 -9.55 6.51 -6.73
N TYR A 3 -10.84 6.28 -6.76
CA TYR A 3 -11.48 5.35 -7.70
C TYR A 3 -12.04 6.10 -8.89
N LEU A 4 -11.61 5.73 -10.08
CA LEU A 4 -12.05 6.34 -11.34
C LEU A 4 -13.12 5.51 -12.07
N THR A 5 -13.41 4.32 -11.53
CA THR A 5 -14.45 3.41 -12.00
C THR A 5 -15.14 2.78 -10.80
N ASP A 6 -16.41 2.42 -10.94
CA ASP A 6 -17.13 1.63 -9.95
C ASP A 6 -16.46 0.27 -9.77
N THR A 7 -16.38 -0.21 -8.53
CA THR A 7 -15.76 -1.49 -8.24
C THR A 7 -16.66 -2.40 -7.44
N GLN A 8 -16.72 -3.66 -7.87
CA GLN A 8 -17.41 -4.77 -7.23
C GLN A 8 -16.53 -6.01 -7.27
N VAL A 9 -16.98 -7.10 -6.69
CA VAL A 9 -16.19 -8.35 -6.62
C VAL A 9 -15.74 -8.81 -8.00
N GLU A 10 -16.65 -8.74 -8.96
CA GLU A 10 -16.44 -9.24 -10.33
C GLU A 10 -15.37 -8.47 -11.10
N ASN A 11 -15.26 -7.16 -10.87
CA ASN A 11 -14.27 -6.31 -11.55
C ASN A 11 -13.09 -5.90 -10.65
N GLY A 12 -12.93 -6.55 -9.49
CA GLY A 12 -11.74 -6.42 -8.68
C GLY A 12 -11.83 -5.35 -7.58
N CYS A 13 -12.91 -5.29 -6.82
CA CYS A 13 -13.00 -4.38 -5.68
C CYS A 13 -11.93 -4.68 -4.60
N LEU A 14 -11.75 -3.72 -3.72
CA LEU A 14 -10.89 -3.86 -2.55
C LEU A 14 -11.47 -4.92 -1.61
N ARG A 15 -10.60 -5.75 -1.06
CA ARG A 15 -10.88 -6.63 0.07
C ARG A 15 -9.89 -6.38 1.19
N LEU A 16 -10.32 -6.46 2.43
CA LEU A 16 -9.48 -6.16 3.58
C LEU A 16 -9.93 -6.91 4.84
N ILE A 17 -9.00 -7.07 5.78
CA ILE A 17 -9.30 -7.61 7.10
C ILE A 17 -9.33 -6.45 8.09
N PRO A 18 -10.50 -6.08 8.62
CA PRO A 18 -10.63 -5.01 9.59
C PRO A 18 -9.72 -5.21 10.79
N ARG A 19 -9.10 -4.12 11.29
CA ARG A 19 -8.22 -4.11 12.46
C ARG A 19 -6.88 -4.86 12.31
N SER A 20 -6.57 -5.46 11.17
CA SER A 20 -5.32 -6.20 10.95
C SER A 20 -4.05 -5.35 11.09
N HIS A 21 -4.14 -4.03 11.03
CA HIS A 21 -3.05 -3.11 11.36
C HIS A 21 -2.77 -3.01 12.87
N ARG A 22 -3.65 -3.53 13.73
CA ARG A 22 -3.52 -3.51 15.20
C ARG A 22 -3.49 -4.90 15.82
N GLN A 23 -4.05 -5.88 15.15
CA GLN A 23 -4.15 -7.26 15.63
C GLN A 23 -3.36 -8.19 14.72
N ARG A 24 -2.72 -9.19 15.30
CA ARG A 24 -2.06 -10.25 14.54
C ARG A 24 -3.10 -11.24 14.04
N PHE A 25 -2.96 -11.61 12.77
CA PHE A 25 -3.69 -12.67 12.09
C PHE A 25 -2.69 -13.70 11.58
N ASP A 26 -3.13 -14.90 11.32
CA ASP A 26 -2.34 -15.98 10.73
C ASP A 26 -1.68 -15.59 9.41
N LEU A 27 -2.37 -14.81 8.59
CA LEU A 27 -1.84 -14.30 7.32
C LEU A 27 -0.55 -13.47 7.48
N HIS A 28 -0.30 -12.87 8.63
CA HIS A 28 0.95 -12.14 8.86
C HIS A 28 2.19 -13.05 8.84
N GLU A 29 2.00 -14.36 9.08
CA GLU A 29 3.10 -15.34 9.07
C GLU A 29 3.54 -15.70 7.65
N HIS A 30 2.66 -15.47 6.68
CA HIS A 30 2.92 -15.70 5.26
C HIS A 30 3.39 -14.45 4.50
N LEU A 31 3.41 -13.30 5.18
CA LEU A 31 3.80 -12.04 4.56
C LEU A 31 5.29 -11.75 4.81
N GLY A 32 6.05 -11.66 3.75
CA GLY A 32 7.40 -11.12 3.76
C GLY A 32 7.43 -9.60 3.92
N THR A 33 8.50 -8.98 3.48
CA THR A 33 8.63 -7.53 3.41
C THR A 33 7.59 -6.94 2.45
N GLY A 34 7.16 -5.72 2.70
CA GLY A 34 6.19 -5.04 1.82
C GLY A 34 6.69 -4.99 0.36
N HIS A 35 5.85 -5.39 -0.57
CA HIS A 35 6.16 -5.50 -2.01
C HIS A 35 7.16 -6.59 -2.39
N ASP A 36 7.16 -7.67 -1.63
CA ASP A 36 7.93 -8.86 -1.97
C ASP A 36 7.59 -9.36 -3.39
N SER A 37 8.62 -9.72 -4.15
CA SER A 37 8.49 -10.27 -5.50
C SER A 37 7.70 -11.57 -5.51
N ASP A 38 7.85 -12.39 -4.48
CA ASP A 38 7.23 -13.72 -4.41
C ASP A 38 5.71 -13.63 -4.30
N THR A 39 5.21 -12.65 -3.55
CA THR A 39 3.77 -12.39 -3.47
C THR A 39 3.19 -11.70 -4.69
N ARG A 40 4.00 -11.00 -5.48
CA ARG A 40 3.54 -10.31 -6.70
C ARG A 40 3.42 -11.20 -7.92
N HIS A 41 4.22 -12.24 -7.98
CA HIS A 41 4.40 -13.08 -9.17
C HIS A 41 4.03 -14.53 -8.95
N THR A 42 3.41 -14.86 -7.83
CA THR A 42 2.94 -16.23 -7.62
C THR A 42 1.67 -16.49 -8.40
N ASP A 43 1.69 -17.59 -9.17
CA ASP A 43 0.53 -18.13 -9.87
C ASP A 43 -0.21 -19.18 -9.02
N ASP A 44 0.26 -19.46 -7.80
CA ASP A 44 -0.38 -20.43 -6.93
C ASP A 44 -1.60 -19.82 -6.22
N HIS A 45 -2.75 -19.97 -6.85
CA HIS A 45 -4.03 -19.54 -6.30
C HIS A 45 -4.44 -20.25 -5.00
N ARG A 46 -3.74 -21.33 -4.62
CA ARG A 46 -3.96 -22.06 -3.35
C ARG A 46 -3.14 -21.49 -2.21
N HIS A 47 -2.23 -20.56 -2.49
CA HIS A 47 -1.45 -19.91 -1.44
C HIS A 47 -2.39 -19.21 -0.45
N PRO A 48 -2.15 -19.30 0.89
CA PRO A 48 -3.05 -18.72 1.90
C PRO A 48 -3.36 -17.24 1.70
N LEU A 49 -2.42 -16.47 1.17
CA LEU A 49 -2.61 -15.02 0.90
C LEU A 49 -3.65 -14.73 -0.20
N PHE A 50 -4.00 -15.71 -1.05
CA PHE A 50 -5.02 -15.55 -2.10
C PHE A 50 -6.34 -16.21 -1.76
N SER A 51 -6.36 -17.02 -0.71
CA SER A 51 -7.59 -17.62 -0.21
C SER A 51 -8.44 -16.60 0.53
N LYS A 52 -9.76 -16.80 0.53
CA LYS A 52 -10.66 -15.94 1.29
C LYS A 52 -10.48 -16.19 2.78
N HIS A 53 -10.15 -15.16 3.54
CA HIS A 53 -10.06 -15.24 4.99
C HIS A 53 -11.43 -14.98 5.63
N SER A 54 -11.76 -15.70 6.72
CA SER A 54 -13.09 -15.58 7.37
C SER A 54 -13.41 -14.21 7.93
N ALA A 55 -12.40 -13.41 8.29
CA ALA A 55 -12.55 -12.04 8.77
C ALA A 55 -12.49 -10.97 7.66
N GLU A 56 -12.36 -11.40 6.41
CA GLU A 56 -12.27 -10.50 5.27
C GLU A 56 -13.62 -9.92 4.89
N ILE A 57 -13.61 -8.65 4.52
CA ILE A 57 -14.76 -7.96 3.96
C ILE A 57 -14.43 -7.42 2.57
N ASP A 58 -15.41 -7.44 1.70
CA ASP A 58 -15.36 -6.82 0.39
C ASP A 58 -15.84 -5.38 0.48
N VAL A 59 -15.14 -4.46 -0.20
CA VAL A 59 -15.44 -3.04 -0.20
C VAL A 59 -15.71 -2.60 -1.63
N SER A 60 -16.99 -2.58 -2.00
CA SER A 60 -17.43 -1.98 -3.26
C SER A 60 -17.38 -0.45 -3.15
N ILE A 61 -16.89 0.22 -4.18
CA ILE A 61 -16.60 1.65 -4.16
C ILE A 61 -17.05 2.24 -5.50
N ASN A 62 -17.71 3.41 -5.44
CA ASN A 62 -18.14 4.09 -6.66
C ASN A 62 -17.04 4.98 -7.25
N ALA A 63 -17.13 5.23 -8.54
CA ALA A 63 -16.27 6.20 -9.21
C ALA A 63 -16.43 7.58 -8.56
N GLY A 64 -15.31 8.24 -8.31
CA GLY A 64 -15.25 9.52 -7.61
C GLY A 64 -15.05 9.41 -6.10
N ASP A 65 -15.22 8.22 -5.52
CA ASP A 65 -14.99 8.02 -4.09
C ASP A 65 -13.50 8.00 -3.73
N LEU A 66 -13.20 8.44 -2.53
CA LEU A 66 -11.88 8.39 -1.92
C LEU A 66 -11.88 7.40 -0.74
N VAL A 67 -11.05 6.37 -0.84
CA VAL A 67 -10.76 5.47 0.28
C VAL A 67 -9.46 5.89 0.97
N VAL A 68 -9.55 6.17 2.27
CA VAL A 68 -8.40 6.44 3.14
C VAL A 68 -8.25 5.27 4.11
N GLY A 69 -7.08 4.68 4.14
CA GLY A 69 -6.79 3.54 4.99
C GLY A 69 -5.37 3.55 5.53
N ASP A 70 -5.14 2.85 6.62
CA ASP A 70 -3.80 2.57 7.13
C ASP A 70 -3.10 1.59 6.20
N ALA A 71 -1.90 1.94 5.72
CA ALA A 71 -1.12 1.12 4.80
C ALA A 71 -0.70 -0.25 5.37
N ARG A 72 -0.76 -0.42 6.69
CA ARG A 72 -0.45 -1.68 7.38
C ARG A 72 -1.63 -2.66 7.41
N LEU A 73 -2.82 -2.20 7.03
CA LEU A 73 -4.00 -3.06 6.96
C LEU A 73 -3.75 -4.18 5.95
N LEU A 74 -4.07 -5.41 6.33
CA LEU A 74 -4.08 -6.52 5.39
C LEU A 74 -5.18 -6.27 4.36
N HIS A 75 -4.78 -6.07 3.12
CA HIS A 75 -5.68 -5.73 2.04
C HIS A 75 -5.13 -6.24 0.70
N SER A 76 -6.04 -6.50 -0.19
CA SER A 76 -5.74 -6.79 -1.59
C SER A 76 -6.92 -6.38 -2.47
N ALA A 77 -6.91 -6.75 -3.73
CA ALA A 77 -8.06 -6.61 -4.61
C ALA A 77 -8.46 -7.99 -5.13
N HIS A 78 -9.73 -8.17 -5.44
CA HIS A 78 -10.16 -9.32 -6.22
C HIS A 78 -9.57 -9.26 -7.63
N ALA A 79 -9.45 -10.41 -8.27
CA ALA A 79 -9.11 -10.46 -9.68
C ALA A 79 -10.24 -9.79 -10.51
N ASN A 80 -9.87 -8.99 -11.49
CA ASN A 80 -10.83 -8.47 -12.44
C ASN A 80 -11.18 -9.59 -13.43
N GLN A 81 -12.43 -10.03 -13.43
CA GLN A 81 -12.97 -11.09 -14.29
C GLN A 81 -13.77 -10.50 -15.47
N THR A 82 -13.77 -9.18 -15.61
CA THR A 82 -14.47 -8.46 -16.70
C THR A 82 -13.48 -7.98 -17.75
N ASP A 83 -13.99 -7.65 -18.91
CA ASP A 83 -13.21 -7.05 -20.00
C ASP A 83 -13.00 -5.53 -19.80
N GLU A 84 -13.57 -4.96 -18.75
CA GLU A 84 -13.48 -3.53 -18.48
C GLU A 84 -12.24 -3.19 -17.66
N ARG A 85 -11.62 -2.07 -17.99
CA ARG A 85 -10.46 -1.57 -17.23
C ARG A 85 -10.90 -0.96 -15.89
N ARG A 86 -10.36 -1.47 -14.79
CA ARG A 86 -10.51 -0.88 -13.46
C ARG A 86 -9.33 0.06 -13.17
N THR A 87 -9.61 1.34 -13.03
CA THR A 87 -8.57 2.34 -12.76
C THR A 87 -8.70 2.94 -11.36
N VAL A 88 -7.62 2.85 -10.59
CA VAL A 88 -7.49 3.40 -9.24
C VAL A 88 -6.18 4.14 -9.12
N LEU A 89 -6.22 5.37 -8.60
CA LEU A 89 -5.04 6.13 -8.21
C LEU A 89 -4.71 5.84 -6.75
N THR A 90 -3.58 5.21 -6.50
CA THR A 90 -3.10 4.98 -5.13
C THR A 90 -2.06 6.02 -4.78
N LEU A 91 -2.33 6.80 -3.72
CA LEU A 91 -1.41 7.77 -3.18
C LEU A 91 -0.94 7.28 -1.80
N TRP A 92 0.36 7.31 -1.59
CA TRP A 92 0.97 7.02 -0.30
C TRP A 92 1.25 8.34 0.41
N TYR A 93 0.58 8.54 1.53
CA TYR A 93 0.72 9.76 2.32
C TYR A 93 1.25 9.42 3.71
N LEU A 94 2.34 10.04 4.10
CA LEU A 94 2.94 9.89 5.42
C LEU A 94 2.76 11.19 6.21
N PRO A 95 1.69 11.31 6.99
CA PRO A 95 1.47 12.49 7.82
C PRO A 95 2.59 12.61 8.85
N CYS A 96 3.01 13.83 9.14
CA CYS A 96 4.06 14.09 10.13
C CYS A 96 5.40 13.39 9.82
N TYR A 97 5.80 13.33 8.55
CA TYR A 97 7.06 12.72 8.09
C TYR A 97 8.26 13.14 8.96
N ASP A 98 8.37 14.42 9.28
CA ASP A 98 9.48 14.95 10.09
C ASP A 98 9.52 14.45 11.54
N LYS A 99 8.40 13.92 12.04
CA LYS A 99 8.29 13.32 13.39
C LYS A 99 8.59 11.82 13.41
N THR A 100 8.78 11.21 12.25
CA THR A 100 9.14 9.80 12.19
C THR A 100 10.63 9.61 12.50
N SER A 101 11.01 8.37 12.88
CA SER A 101 12.42 8.06 13.14
C SER A 101 13.25 8.21 11.87
N GLU A 102 14.54 8.53 12.01
CA GLU A 102 15.47 8.63 10.88
C GLU A 102 15.52 7.34 10.06
N ARG A 103 15.47 6.18 10.69
CA ARG A 103 15.43 4.88 10.01
C ARG A 103 14.21 4.73 9.10
N VAL A 104 13.05 5.22 9.53
CA VAL A 104 11.83 5.23 8.71
C VAL A 104 11.99 6.20 7.54
N ARG A 105 12.50 7.41 7.79
CA ARG A 105 12.74 8.41 6.73
C ARG A 105 13.75 7.91 5.69
N ALA A 106 14.81 7.23 6.12
CA ALA A 106 15.78 6.59 5.24
C ALA A 106 15.10 5.56 4.31
N GLY A 107 14.22 4.71 4.84
CA GLY A 107 13.49 3.73 4.04
C GLY A 107 12.51 4.35 3.03
N TYR A 108 11.92 5.48 3.34
CA TYR A 108 11.09 6.21 2.37
C TYR A 108 11.92 6.85 1.25
N ARG A 109 13.09 7.42 1.57
CA ARG A 109 14.02 7.94 0.55
C ARG A 109 14.39 6.87 -0.49
N GLU A 110 14.71 5.67 -0.05
CA GLU A 110 15.08 4.58 -0.96
C GLU A 110 13.94 4.15 -1.89
N ARG A 111 12.70 4.37 -1.47
CA ARG A 111 11.51 4.03 -2.24
C ARG A 111 11.02 5.15 -3.15
N THR A 112 11.57 6.34 -3.01
CA THR A 112 11.22 7.47 -3.86
C THR A 112 11.79 7.24 -5.26
N ASN A 113 10.92 7.20 -6.26
CA ASN A 113 11.35 7.08 -7.65
C ASN A 113 11.90 8.42 -8.16
N THR A 114 13.19 8.65 -7.95
CA THR A 114 13.87 9.88 -8.36
C THR A 114 13.90 10.04 -9.87
N ALA A 115 14.00 8.95 -10.63
CA ALA A 115 14.01 9.00 -12.09
C ALA A 115 12.68 9.59 -12.63
N ALA A 116 11.53 9.16 -12.09
CA ALA A 116 10.25 9.72 -12.47
C ALA A 116 10.13 11.22 -12.13
N LEU A 117 10.79 11.68 -11.06
CA LEU A 117 10.83 13.10 -10.71
C LEU A 117 11.69 13.92 -11.69
N GLU A 118 12.73 13.32 -12.23
CA GLU A 118 13.62 13.97 -13.21
C GLU A 118 12.94 14.17 -14.57
N GLU A 119 11.97 13.33 -14.92
CA GLU A 119 11.17 13.44 -16.15
C GLU A 119 10.16 14.61 -16.13
N LEU A 120 9.86 15.16 -14.96
CA LEU A 120 8.94 16.28 -14.81
C LEU A 120 9.57 17.59 -15.29
N CYS A 121 8.73 18.49 -15.84
CA CYS A 121 9.17 19.84 -16.11
C CYS A 121 9.59 20.57 -14.83
N ALA A 122 10.38 21.64 -14.94
CA ALA A 122 10.92 22.35 -13.78
C ALA A 122 9.83 22.92 -12.86
N GLU A 123 8.73 23.40 -13.45
CA GLU A 123 7.60 23.95 -12.70
C GLU A 123 6.92 22.86 -11.84
N ASP A 124 6.59 21.72 -12.42
CA ASP A 124 5.93 20.62 -11.71
C ASP A 124 6.86 20.05 -10.64
N ARG A 125 8.14 19.90 -10.93
CA ARG A 125 9.16 19.48 -9.95
C ARG A 125 9.19 20.42 -8.74
N GLN A 126 9.16 21.72 -8.95
CA GLN A 126 9.14 22.70 -7.87
C GLN A 126 7.85 22.60 -7.04
N ARG A 127 6.70 22.35 -7.67
CA ARG A 127 5.40 22.21 -6.99
C ARG A 127 5.34 20.99 -6.09
N ILE A 128 5.92 19.88 -6.51
CA ILE A 128 5.88 18.63 -5.74
C ILE A 128 7.05 18.45 -4.78
N ALA A 129 8.13 19.23 -4.92
CA ALA A 129 9.31 19.11 -4.06
C ALA A 129 9.00 19.09 -2.54
N PRO A 130 8.07 19.91 -2.03
CA PRO A 130 7.70 19.87 -0.60
C PRO A 130 7.01 18.58 -0.16
N LEU A 131 6.51 17.77 -1.12
CA LEU A 131 5.79 16.52 -0.86
C LEU A 131 6.70 15.29 -1.00
N VAL A 132 7.92 15.46 -1.48
CA VAL A 132 8.88 14.38 -1.70
C VAL A 132 9.65 14.11 -0.41
N ALA A 133 9.81 12.83 -0.08
CA ALA A 133 10.62 12.42 1.06
C ALA A 133 12.10 12.82 0.86
N ASP A 134 12.56 13.83 1.60
CA ASP A 134 13.93 14.35 1.54
C ASP A 134 14.68 14.07 2.85
N TYR A 135 15.25 12.86 2.95
CA TYR A 135 16.14 12.51 4.05
C TYR A 135 17.59 12.46 3.57
N LYS A 136 18.47 13.25 4.18
CA LYS A 136 19.88 13.41 3.79
C LYS A 136 20.88 12.69 4.70
N GLY A 137 20.38 12.00 5.75
CA GLY A 137 21.22 11.23 6.65
C GLY A 137 21.69 9.90 6.01
N ASP A 138 22.53 9.19 6.76
CA ASP A 138 23.17 7.93 6.40
C ASP A 138 22.76 6.74 7.28
N VAL A 139 21.70 6.92 8.08
CA VAL A 139 21.21 5.87 8.97
C VAL A 139 20.59 4.73 8.16
N GLU A 140 20.94 3.50 8.55
CA GLU A 140 20.35 2.28 7.97
C GLU A 140 18.82 2.31 8.02
N PRO A 141 18.13 1.99 6.92
CA PRO A 141 16.68 1.96 6.86
C PRO A 141 16.07 1.01 7.89
N ALA A 142 14.87 1.32 8.33
CA ALA A 142 14.07 0.38 9.09
C ALA A 142 13.68 -0.81 8.21
N VAL A 143 13.83 -2.02 8.73
CA VAL A 143 13.26 -3.22 8.10
C VAL A 143 11.74 -3.12 8.16
N TRP A 144 11.11 -3.17 7.00
CA TRP A 144 9.67 -3.12 6.91
C TRP A 144 9.09 -4.50 7.15
N ASN A 145 8.24 -4.61 8.15
CA ASN A 145 7.39 -5.77 8.34
C ASN A 145 5.93 -5.33 8.47
N ARG A 146 5.01 -6.26 8.30
CA ARG A 146 3.58 -6.01 8.38
C ARG A 146 2.95 -6.47 9.69
N VAL A 147 3.75 -7.04 10.59
CA VAL A 147 3.28 -7.55 11.87
C VAL A 147 3.02 -6.39 12.82
N PRO A 148 1.82 -6.25 13.38
CA PRO A 148 1.52 -5.19 14.35
C PRO A 148 2.42 -5.28 15.57
N GLY A 149 3.11 -4.18 15.90
CA GLY A 149 3.92 -4.09 17.11
C GLY A 149 3.08 -3.86 18.36
N ALA A 150 3.67 -4.09 19.52
CA ALA A 150 2.99 -3.95 20.82
C ALA A 150 2.46 -2.52 21.09
N LEU A 151 3.09 -1.50 20.52
CA LEU A 151 2.69 -0.09 20.67
C LEU A 151 1.45 0.31 19.84
N LEU A 152 0.95 -0.59 18.99
CA LEU A 152 -0.20 -0.32 18.11
C LEU A 152 -1.50 -0.93 18.65
N ARG A 153 -1.47 -1.45 19.85
CA ARG A 153 -2.63 -2.05 20.51
C ARG A 153 -3.52 -1.01 21.17
#